data_1c8f0f53091e83f2e90c5aedc95a6e0c
#
_entry.id   1c8f0f53091e83f2e90c5aedc95a6e0c
#
_cell.length_a   1.000
_cell.length_b   1.000
_cell.length_c   1.000
_cell.angle_alpha   90.00
_cell.angle_beta   90.00
_cell.angle_gamma   90.00
#
_symmetry.space_group_name_H-M   'P 1'
#
loop_
_entity.id
_entity.type
_entity.pdbx_description
1 polymer ?
#
loop_
_entity_poly.entity_id
_entity_poly.type
_entity_poly.pdbx_seq_one_letter_code
_entity_poly.pdbx_strand_id
1 'polypeptide(L)'
;MIGDLMKHVPLIVLMVLVVAACNLTDKFKKTSNSNSTTTSSSGNPSKIGDDPVEQPAPTAAQTAALANGQSVKWDQQGITWTLPAGWKKQSVTNDIFNYGSGDGAFLIVSISPMAPDFPTDISLKAFHEGAKVREKNGQVDELKWLDLDGVRGVEFRESKPQMADDIRRLQWMTYRKFAGQTQLVNFILSGRGDNFTKHQDELYAILFSTKLVR
;
A
#
# COMPACT_ATOMS: atom_id res chain seq x y z
N MET A 1 15.72 -59.29 -10.90
CA MET A 1 14.89 -58.71 -9.83
C MET A 1 14.94 -57.22 -10.10
N ILE A 2 14.11 -56.86 -10.66
CA ILE A 2 13.09 -55.88 -11.05
C ILE A 2 13.15 -54.71 -10.04
N GLY A 3 13.78 -53.62 -10.46
CA GLY A 3 13.84 -52.36 -9.74
C GLY A 3 12.95 -51.32 -10.46
N ASP A 4 11.96 -50.83 -9.77
CA ASP A 4 10.95 -49.89 -10.26
C ASP A 4 11.52 -48.52 -10.60
N LEU A 5 11.26 -48.14 -11.83
CA LEU A 5 11.58 -46.83 -12.42
C LEU A 5 10.41 -45.89 -12.14
N MET A 6 10.47 -45.14 -11.05
CA MET A 6 9.46 -44.13 -10.77
C MET A 6 9.70 -42.90 -11.60
N LYS A 7 8.86 -42.71 -12.61
CA LYS A 7 8.82 -41.59 -13.55
C LYS A 7 8.36 -40.31 -12.84
N HIS A 8 9.23 -39.34 -12.77
CA HIS A 8 8.86 -37.96 -12.45
C HIS A 8 8.08 -37.36 -13.63
N VAL A 9 6.79 -37.13 -13.44
CA VAL A 9 5.96 -36.33 -14.34
C VAL A 9 6.04 -34.86 -13.86
N PRO A 10 6.56 -33.94 -14.64
CA PRO A 10 6.44 -32.52 -14.28
C PRO A 10 5.02 -32.06 -14.57
N LEU A 11 4.31 -31.64 -13.54
CA LEU A 11 3.01 -30.98 -13.62
C LEU A 11 3.21 -29.57 -14.16
N ILE A 12 3.11 -29.41 -15.48
CA ILE A 12 3.04 -28.08 -16.12
C ILE A 12 1.63 -27.56 -15.89
N VAL A 13 1.49 -26.64 -14.92
CA VAL A 13 0.25 -25.87 -14.76
C VAL A 13 0.22 -24.81 -15.86
N LEU A 14 -0.54 -25.10 -16.90
CA LEU A 14 -0.84 -24.18 -17.99
C LEU A 14 -1.85 -23.15 -17.46
N MET A 15 -1.34 -21.96 -17.09
CA MET A 15 -2.19 -20.84 -16.71
C MET A 15 -2.75 -20.21 -17.98
N VAL A 16 -3.98 -20.56 -18.33
CA VAL A 16 -4.72 -19.93 -19.44
C VAL A 16 -5.20 -18.56 -18.97
N LEU A 17 -4.51 -17.53 -19.43
CA LEU A 17 -4.95 -16.13 -19.31
C LEU A 17 -6.08 -15.91 -20.31
N VAL A 18 -7.33 -15.92 -19.85
CA VAL A 18 -8.47 -15.47 -20.63
C VAL A 18 -8.47 -13.95 -20.64
N VAL A 19 -7.91 -13.37 -21.70
CA VAL A 19 -8.05 -11.94 -22.00
C VAL A 19 -9.45 -11.75 -22.59
N ALA A 20 -10.41 -11.37 -21.75
CA ALA A 20 -11.69 -10.85 -22.22
C ALA A 20 -11.46 -9.42 -22.76
N ALA A 21 -11.18 -9.30 -24.04
CA ALA A 21 -11.18 -8.03 -24.75
C ALA A 21 -12.63 -7.56 -24.88
N CYS A 22 -13.12 -6.76 -23.93
CA CYS A 22 -14.35 -6.01 -24.10
C CYS A 22 -14.10 -4.88 -25.11
N ASN A 23 -14.74 -4.99 -26.26
CA ASN A 23 -14.87 -3.90 -27.26
C ASN A 23 -15.51 -2.66 -26.62
N LEU A 24 -14.69 -1.67 -26.29
CA LEU A 24 -15.13 -0.39 -25.73
C LEU A 24 -14.92 0.77 -26.72
N THR A 25 -15.02 0.50 -28.04
CA THR A 25 -14.74 1.49 -29.09
C THR A 25 -15.95 2.19 -29.68
N ASP A 26 -17.20 1.90 -29.27
CA ASP A 26 -18.38 2.40 -29.98
C ASP A 26 -19.24 3.45 -29.26
N LYS A 27 -18.77 4.11 -28.18
CA LYS A 27 -19.56 5.15 -27.51
C LYS A 27 -18.96 6.56 -27.49
N PHE A 28 -18.02 6.87 -28.37
CA PHE A 28 -17.59 8.25 -28.58
C PHE A 28 -17.96 8.75 -30.00
N LYS A 29 -19.25 8.76 -30.28
CA LYS A 29 -19.75 9.50 -31.44
C LYS A 29 -20.78 10.54 -31.01
N LYS A 30 -20.29 11.78 -30.91
CA LYS A 30 -20.88 13.01 -31.35
C LYS A 30 -22.30 13.36 -30.86
N THR A 31 -22.35 14.28 -29.90
CA THR A 31 -23.42 15.28 -29.90
C THR A 31 -22.76 16.66 -29.93
N SER A 32 -22.71 17.23 -31.14
CA SER A 32 -22.53 18.67 -31.36
C SER A 32 -23.93 19.27 -31.46
N ASN A 33 -24.28 20.22 -30.67
CA ASN A 33 -24.86 21.50 -30.92
C ASN A 33 -25.54 22.07 -29.67
N SER A 34 -25.15 23.20 -29.17
CA SER A 34 -25.72 24.51 -29.33
C SER A 34 -25.20 25.50 -28.29
N ASN A 35 -24.66 26.57 -28.76
CA ASN A 35 -24.60 27.93 -28.19
C ASN A 35 -25.04 28.15 -26.75
N SER A 36 -24.10 28.63 -25.89
CA SER A 36 -24.32 29.86 -25.11
C SER A 36 -23.05 30.30 -24.42
N THR A 37 -22.63 31.53 -24.75
CA THR A 37 -22.04 32.58 -23.90
C THR A 37 -20.80 32.27 -23.07
N THR A 38 -19.71 32.81 -23.56
CA THR A 38 -18.44 33.12 -22.95
C THR A 38 -18.55 33.58 -21.49
N THR A 39 -18.00 32.83 -20.58
CA THR A 39 -17.41 33.37 -19.35
C THR A 39 -16.08 32.64 -19.16
N SER A 40 -15.00 33.38 -19.35
CA SER A 40 -13.64 32.95 -19.12
C SER A 40 -13.43 32.73 -17.60
N SER A 41 -13.57 31.52 -17.14
CA SER A 41 -12.98 31.11 -15.87
C SER A 41 -11.71 30.33 -16.17
N SER A 42 -10.58 30.92 -15.87
CA SER A 42 -9.28 30.26 -15.86
C SER A 42 -9.39 29.07 -14.91
N GLY A 43 -9.69 27.89 -15.48
CA GLY A 43 -9.73 26.64 -14.73
C GLY A 43 -8.33 26.29 -14.28
N ASN A 44 -8.05 26.52 -13.00
CA ASN A 44 -6.97 25.83 -12.32
C ASN A 44 -7.09 24.33 -12.60
N PRO A 45 -5.98 23.62 -12.87
CA PRO A 45 -6.04 22.17 -13.01
C PRO A 45 -6.66 21.58 -11.75
N SER A 46 -7.73 20.83 -11.90
CA SER A 46 -8.51 20.22 -10.83
C SER A 46 -7.57 19.55 -9.85
N LYS A 47 -7.53 20.03 -8.62
CA LYS A 47 -6.81 19.39 -7.52
C LYS A 47 -7.33 17.98 -7.40
N ILE A 48 -6.41 17.01 -7.44
CA ILE A 48 -6.70 15.61 -7.26
C ILE A 48 -7.25 15.41 -5.86
N GLY A 49 -8.56 15.07 -5.77
CA GLY A 49 -9.26 14.68 -4.54
C GLY A 49 -9.53 15.83 -3.57
N ASP A 50 -10.80 16.16 -3.39
CA ASP A 50 -11.27 17.12 -2.37
C ASP A 50 -11.26 16.50 -0.94
N ASP A 51 -10.89 15.22 -0.80
CA ASP A 51 -10.82 14.57 0.50
C ASP A 51 -9.63 15.11 1.31
N PRO A 52 -9.82 15.44 2.59
CA PRO A 52 -8.77 15.98 3.44
C PRO A 52 -7.60 15.00 3.59
N VAL A 53 -6.39 15.54 3.62
CA VAL A 53 -5.18 14.75 3.91
C VAL A 53 -4.90 14.83 5.41
N GLU A 54 -4.91 13.69 6.06
CA GLU A 54 -4.63 13.58 7.49
C GLU A 54 -3.13 13.57 7.75
N GLN A 55 -2.75 14.05 8.93
CA GLN A 55 -1.39 13.92 9.48
C GLN A 55 -1.39 12.82 10.55
N PRO A 56 -0.27 12.11 10.77
CA PRO A 56 -0.16 11.17 11.87
C PRO A 56 -0.49 11.83 13.21
N ALA A 57 -1.45 11.25 13.91
CA ALA A 57 -1.86 11.67 15.26
C ALA A 57 -1.83 10.46 16.20
N PRO A 58 -0.65 10.02 16.66
CA PRO A 58 -0.51 8.83 17.46
C PRO A 58 -1.22 8.98 18.82
N THR A 59 -1.97 7.95 19.20
CA THR A 59 -2.59 7.84 20.52
C THR A 59 -1.54 7.65 21.61
N ALA A 60 -1.94 7.79 22.88
CA ALA A 60 -1.04 7.48 23.99
C ALA A 60 -0.58 6.01 23.99
N ALA A 61 -1.45 5.05 23.60
CA ALA A 61 -1.10 3.64 23.48
C ALA A 61 -0.08 3.41 22.36
N GLN A 62 -0.26 4.04 21.19
CA GLN A 62 0.69 3.96 20.08
C GLN A 62 2.05 4.58 20.44
N THR A 63 2.04 5.72 21.14
CA THR A 63 3.29 6.33 21.65
C THR A 63 4.00 5.40 22.65
N ALA A 64 3.26 4.81 23.56
CA ALA A 64 3.81 3.87 24.56
C ALA A 64 4.39 2.60 23.91
N ALA A 65 3.79 2.11 22.83
CA ALA A 65 4.25 0.94 22.08
C ALA A 65 5.69 1.10 21.54
N LEU A 66 6.14 2.33 21.30
CA LEU A 66 7.50 2.65 20.83
C LEU A 66 8.44 3.17 21.92
N ALA A 67 8.01 3.25 23.20
CA ALA A 67 8.82 3.85 24.27
C ALA A 67 10.20 3.22 24.45
N ASN A 68 10.33 1.90 24.23
CA ASN A 68 11.59 1.15 24.25
C ASN A 68 11.97 0.66 22.85
N GLY A 69 11.49 1.34 21.82
CA GLY A 69 11.71 0.97 20.44
C GLY A 69 13.14 1.23 19.96
N GLN A 70 13.49 0.57 18.88
CA GLN A 70 14.77 0.75 18.20
C GLN A 70 14.56 1.50 16.87
N SER A 71 15.43 2.48 16.58
CA SER A 71 15.46 3.10 15.27
C SER A 71 16.14 2.16 14.27
N VAL A 72 15.45 1.88 13.17
CA VAL A 72 15.94 1.02 12.09
C VAL A 72 15.90 1.80 10.79
N LYS A 73 17.01 1.74 10.04
CA LYS A 73 17.18 2.44 8.77
C LYS A 73 17.27 1.46 7.61
N TRP A 74 16.67 1.83 6.52
CA TRP A 74 16.86 1.23 5.20
C TRP A 74 17.61 2.23 4.33
N ASP A 75 18.94 2.25 4.47
CA ASP A 75 19.82 3.27 3.88
C ASP A 75 19.70 3.32 2.34
N GLN A 76 19.58 2.16 1.68
CA GLN A 76 19.42 2.07 0.22
C GLN A 76 18.18 2.79 -0.28
N GLN A 77 17.18 2.95 0.58
CA GLN A 77 15.92 3.62 0.24
C GLN A 77 15.67 4.90 1.03
N GLY A 78 16.57 5.30 1.91
CA GLY A 78 16.40 6.50 2.72
C GLY A 78 15.13 6.49 3.56
N ILE A 79 14.75 5.35 4.13
CA ILE A 79 13.58 5.22 4.98
C ILE A 79 14.01 4.80 6.39
N THR A 80 13.36 5.38 7.39
CA THR A 80 13.66 5.08 8.80
C THR A 80 12.36 4.85 9.56
N TRP A 81 12.37 3.89 10.47
CA TRP A 81 11.28 3.61 11.41
C TRP A 81 11.79 3.51 12.84
N THR A 82 10.87 3.68 13.79
CA THR A 82 11.04 3.14 15.14
C THR A 82 10.23 1.86 15.22
N LEU A 83 10.89 0.74 15.53
CA LEU A 83 10.24 -0.56 15.71
C LEU A 83 10.16 -0.87 17.19
N PRO A 84 9.08 -1.50 17.68
CA PRO A 84 8.97 -1.94 19.07
C PRO A 84 10.10 -2.89 19.47
N ALA A 85 10.37 -2.99 20.77
CA ALA A 85 11.33 -3.93 21.29
C ALA A 85 10.96 -5.38 20.91
N GLY A 86 11.95 -6.18 20.52
CA GLY A 86 11.74 -7.58 20.12
C GLY A 86 11.43 -7.81 18.65
N TRP A 87 11.15 -6.77 17.87
CA TRP A 87 11.02 -6.90 16.40
C TRP A 87 12.39 -7.24 15.80
N LYS A 88 12.40 -8.20 14.87
CA LYS A 88 13.62 -8.74 14.27
C LYS A 88 13.58 -8.67 12.76
N LYS A 89 14.75 -8.42 12.19
CA LYS A 89 14.95 -8.49 10.74
C LYS A 89 14.67 -9.91 10.25
N GLN A 90 13.82 -10.00 9.20
CA GLN A 90 13.57 -11.22 8.46
C GLN A 90 14.36 -11.20 7.13
N SER A 91 14.22 -10.12 6.37
CA SER A 91 14.92 -9.93 5.09
C SER A 91 15.04 -8.45 4.78
N VAL A 92 16.18 -8.02 4.27
CA VAL A 92 16.36 -6.66 3.72
C VAL A 92 17.22 -6.76 2.47
N THR A 93 16.65 -6.30 1.35
CA THR A 93 17.31 -6.18 0.05
C THR A 93 17.25 -4.73 -0.42
N ASN A 94 17.56 -4.46 -1.69
CA ASN A 94 17.45 -3.10 -2.24
C ASN A 94 15.99 -2.66 -2.46
N ASP A 95 15.06 -3.59 -2.58
CA ASP A 95 13.66 -3.37 -2.95
C ASP A 95 12.66 -3.95 -1.96
N ILE A 96 13.11 -4.71 -0.97
CA ILE A 96 12.26 -5.27 0.09
C ILE A 96 12.90 -5.08 1.46
N PHE A 97 12.09 -4.58 2.39
CA PHE A 97 12.38 -4.52 3.82
C PHE A 97 11.34 -5.33 4.57
N ASN A 98 11.76 -6.32 5.35
CA ASN A 98 10.87 -7.19 6.10
C ASN A 98 11.39 -7.38 7.52
N TYR A 99 10.54 -7.01 8.49
CA TYR A 99 10.74 -7.22 9.92
C TYR A 99 9.48 -7.84 10.52
N GLY A 100 9.65 -8.58 11.62
CA GLY A 100 8.51 -9.19 12.31
C GLY A 100 8.68 -9.21 13.82
N SER A 101 7.56 -9.21 14.53
CA SER A 101 7.50 -9.53 15.95
C SER A 101 7.74 -11.04 16.14
N GLY A 102 8.08 -11.45 17.36
CA GLY A 102 8.26 -12.86 17.68
C GLY A 102 6.98 -13.70 17.66
N ASP A 103 5.82 -13.05 17.61
CA ASP A 103 4.49 -13.65 17.74
C ASP A 103 3.54 -13.34 16.56
N GLY A 104 4.09 -12.94 15.41
CA GLY A 104 3.37 -12.99 14.14
C GLY A 104 2.75 -11.70 13.63
N ALA A 105 3.27 -10.53 14.05
CA ALA A 105 3.06 -9.28 13.33
C ALA A 105 4.25 -8.97 12.42
N PHE A 106 4.01 -8.29 11.29
CA PHE A 106 5.01 -8.04 10.26
C PHE A 106 4.92 -6.60 9.72
N LEU A 107 6.08 -6.03 9.42
CA LEU A 107 6.27 -4.88 8.56
C LEU A 107 6.97 -5.34 7.29
N ILE A 108 6.31 -5.21 6.17
CA ILE A 108 6.87 -5.47 4.85
C ILE A 108 6.77 -4.16 4.06
N VAL A 109 7.90 -3.69 3.55
CA VAL A 109 7.93 -2.54 2.64
C VAL A 109 8.55 -2.98 1.34
N SER A 110 7.88 -2.66 0.23
CA SER A 110 8.40 -2.92 -1.11
C SER A 110 8.53 -1.64 -1.91
N ILE A 111 9.58 -1.59 -2.71
CA ILE A 111 9.86 -0.51 -3.66
C ILE A 111 9.78 -1.07 -5.07
N SER A 112 8.99 -0.43 -5.91
CA SER A 112 8.92 -0.76 -7.34
C SER A 112 9.32 0.47 -8.16
N PRO A 113 10.38 0.39 -8.97
CA PRO A 113 10.77 1.47 -9.86
C PRO A 113 9.72 1.68 -10.95
N MET A 114 9.41 2.95 -11.24
CA MET A 114 8.46 3.36 -12.27
C MET A 114 9.19 4.06 -13.41
N ALA A 115 8.56 4.11 -14.58
CA ALA A 115 9.05 4.92 -15.68
C ALA A 115 9.10 6.42 -15.27
N PRO A 116 10.01 7.22 -15.83
CA PRO A 116 10.17 8.63 -15.46
C PRO A 116 8.91 9.48 -15.64
N ASP A 117 8.08 9.14 -16.62
CA ASP A 117 6.83 9.81 -17.00
C ASP A 117 5.58 9.10 -16.43
N PHE A 118 5.75 8.19 -15.50
CA PHE A 118 4.64 7.44 -14.91
C PHE A 118 3.64 8.40 -14.23
N PRO A 119 2.32 8.27 -14.51
CA PRO A 119 1.29 9.19 -14.01
C PRO A 119 0.95 8.91 -12.55
N THR A 120 1.85 9.30 -11.64
CA THR A 120 1.79 8.98 -10.21
C THR A 120 0.50 9.40 -9.54
N ASP A 121 0.03 10.63 -9.81
CA ASP A 121 -1.17 11.18 -9.17
C ASP A 121 -2.44 10.45 -9.60
N ILE A 122 -2.54 10.14 -10.90
CA ILE A 122 -3.69 9.38 -11.45
C ILE A 122 -3.71 7.99 -10.86
N SER A 123 -2.55 7.34 -10.78
CA SER A 123 -2.43 5.99 -10.23
C SER A 123 -2.73 5.95 -8.73
N LEU A 124 -2.24 6.95 -7.97
CA LEU A 124 -2.52 7.03 -6.54
C LEU A 124 -4.02 7.24 -6.28
N LYS A 125 -4.67 8.09 -7.09
CA LYS A 125 -6.13 8.25 -7.05
C LYS A 125 -6.86 6.96 -7.39
N ALA A 126 -6.40 6.20 -8.37
CA ALA A 126 -7.00 4.91 -8.72
C ALA A 126 -6.90 3.90 -7.57
N PHE A 127 -5.79 3.88 -6.82
CA PHE A 127 -5.68 3.06 -5.60
C PHE A 127 -6.71 3.47 -4.54
N HIS A 128 -6.87 4.77 -4.30
CA HIS A 128 -7.85 5.28 -3.35
C HIS A 128 -9.28 4.92 -3.76
N GLU A 129 -9.66 5.13 -5.02
CA GLU A 129 -10.99 4.75 -5.51
C GLU A 129 -11.22 3.23 -5.46
N GLY A 130 -10.21 2.43 -5.76
CA GLY A 130 -10.27 0.98 -5.60
C GLY A 130 -10.49 0.57 -4.13
N ALA A 131 -9.83 1.24 -3.19
CA ALA A 131 -10.05 1.02 -1.76
C ALA A 131 -11.45 1.46 -1.31
N LYS A 132 -12.01 2.57 -1.84
CA LYS A 132 -13.41 2.98 -1.60
C LYS A 132 -14.42 1.91 -2.03
N VAL A 133 -14.18 1.25 -3.16
CA VAL A 133 -15.04 0.14 -3.60
C VAL A 133 -14.97 -1.03 -2.61
N ARG A 134 -13.77 -1.36 -2.11
CA ARG A 134 -13.58 -2.40 -1.09
C ARG A 134 -14.23 -2.03 0.24
N GLU A 135 -14.18 -0.76 0.65
CA GLU A 135 -14.84 -0.24 1.84
C GLU A 135 -16.37 -0.39 1.74
N LYS A 136 -16.98 0.00 0.61
CA LYS A 136 -18.42 -0.21 0.34
C LYS A 136 -18.82 -1.68 0.40
N ASN A 137 -17.92 -2.58 0.06
CA ASN A 137 -18.14 -4.04 0.11
C ASN A 137 -17.82 -4.64 1.48
N GLY A 138 -17.48 -3.83 2.49
CA GLY A 138 -17.15 -4.27 3.84
C GLY A 138 -15.80 -4.99 3.97
N GLN A 139 -14.92 -4.87 2.96
CA GLN A 139 -13.58 -5.48 2.95
C GLN A 139 -12.50 -4.57 3.55
N VAL A 140 -12.77 -3.29 3.66
CA VAL A 140 -11.94 -2.24 4.27
C VAL A 140 -12.79 -1.53 5.30
N ASP A 141 -12.26 -1.28 6.49
CA ASP A 141 -12.94 -0.62 7.61
C ASP A 141 -12.33 0.75 7.95
N GLU A 142 -11.24 1.12 7.31
CA GLU A 142 -10.63 2.45 7.40
C GLU A 142 -9.95 2.80 6.07
N LEU A 143 -10.21 3.98 5.55
CA LEU A 143 -9.60 4.51 4.34
C LEU A 143 -9.39 6.01 4.48
N LYS A 144 -8.19 6.50 4.19
CA LYS A 144 -7.87 7.92 4.20
C LYS A 144 -6.68 8.28 3.33
N TRP A 145 -6.56 9.56 3.04
CA TRP A 145 -5.32 10.15 2.59
C TRP A 145 -4.46 10.47 3.82
N LEU A 146 -3.26 9.93 3.86
CA LEU A 146 -2.33 10.13 4.97
C LEU A 146 -1.01 10.69 4.44
N ASP A 147 -0.57 11.79 5.04
CA ASP A 147 0.78 12.35 4.80
C ASP A 147 1.75 11.75 5.82
N LEU A 148 2.76 11.05 5.36
CA LEU A 148 3.87 10.58 6.18
C LEU A 148 5.12 11.39 5.83
N ASP A 149 5.59 12.20 6.76
CA ASP A 149 6.81 13.01 6.64
C ASP A 149 6.81 13.93 5.40
N GLY A 150 5.62 14.48 5.04
CA GLY A 150 5.41 15.36 3.88
C GLY A 150 5.23 14.62 2.56
N VAL A 151 4.99 13.32 2.59
CA VAL A 151 4.66 12.50 1.42
C VAL A 151 3.24 11.97 1.55
N ARG A 152 2.35 12.44 0.66
CA ARG A 152 0.96 12.00 0.62
C ARG A 152 0.85 10.58 0.09
N GLY A 153 0.08 9.75 0.76
CA GLY A 153 -0.24 8.39 0.34
C GLY A 153 -1.69 8.01 0.64
N VAL A 154 -2.07 6.84 0.19
CA VAL A 154 -3.35 6.20 0.51
C VAL A 154 -3.12 5.20 1.63
N GLU A 155 -3.76 5.42 2.78
CA GLU A 155 -3.83 4.43 3.87
C GLU A 155 -5.18 3.72 3.81
N PHE A 156 -5.17 2.42 3.99
CA PHE A 156 -6.38 1.65 4.28
C PHE A 156 -6.09 0.48 5.20
N ARG A 157 -7.09 0.13 6.00
CA ARG A 157 -7.06 -1.06 6.85
C ARG A 157 -8.13 -2.05 6.38
N GLU A 158 -7.74 -3.30 6.20
CA GLU A 158 -8.69 -4.37 5.90
C GLU A 158 -9.63 -4.62 7.07
N SER A 159 -10.88 -4.95 6.80
CA SER A 159 -11.86 -5.35 7.79
C SER A 159 -11.40 -6.64 8.51
N LYS A 160 -11.93 -6.88 9.70
CA LYS A 160 -11.63 -8.10 10.45
C LYS A 160 -12.02 -9.32 9.60
N PRO A 161 -11.10 -10.24 9.35
CA PRO A 161 -11.38 -11.44 8.56
C PRO A 161 -12.34 -12.37 9.30
N GLN A 162 -13.06 -13.21 8.55
CA GLN A 162 -14.00 -14.17 9.12
C GLN A 162 -13.29 -15.34 9.82
N MET A 163 -12.13 -15.76 9.26
CA MET A 163 -11.33 -16.83 9.85
C MET A 163 -10.15 -16.28 10.63
N ALA A 164 -9.88 -16.83 11.79
CA ALA A 164 -8.81 -16.36 12.68
C ALA A 164 -7.40 -16.47 12.06
N ASP A 165 -7.20 -17.40 11.13
CA ASP A 165 -5.91 -17.59 10.46
C ASP A 165 -5.69 -16.69 9.23
N ASP A 166 -6.74 -15.99 8.78
CA ASP A 166 -6.62 -15.08 7.65
C ASP A 166 -5.79 -13.84 8.05
N ILE A 167 -5.02 -13.35 7.09
CA ILE A 167 -4.20 -12.17 7.28
C ILE A 167 -5.05 -10.90 7.20
N ARG A 168 -4.89 -10.01 8.18
CA ARG A 168 -5.40 -8.63 8.15
C ARG A 168 -4.25 -7.66 7.93
N ARG A 169 -4.48 -6.60 7.12
CA ARG A 169 -3.46 -5.63 6.74
C ARG A 169 -3.89 -4.21 7.06
N LEU A 170 -2.93 -3.43 7.54
CA LEU A 170 -2.89 -1.99 7.44
C LEU A 170 -1.89 -1.68 6.33
N GLN A 171 -2.29 -0.93 5.32
CA GLN A 171 -1.46 -0.66 4.15
C GLN A 171 -1.39 0.84 3.89
N TRP A 172 -0.21 1.33 3.52
CA TRP A 172 -0.01 2.68 3.03
C TRP A 172 0.80 2.64 1.74
N MET A 173 0.31 3.33 0.72
CA MET A 173 0.88 3.32 -0.62
C MET A 173 1.09 4.74 -1.11
N THR A 174 2.24 4.99 -1.71
CA THR A 174 2.57 6.29 -2.30
C THR A 174 3.52 6.15 -3.48
N TYR A 175 3.64 7.25 -4.22
CA TYR A 175 4.74 7.46 -5.16
C TYR A 175 5.65 8.55 -4.63
N ARG A 176 6.97 8.38 -4.80
CA ARG A 176 7.97 9.40 -4.50
C ARG A 176 9.08 9.41 -5.54
N LYS A 177 9.83 10.50 -5.56
CA LYS A 177 11.15 10.52 -6.22
C LYS A 177 12.22 10.29 -5.16
N PHE A 178 13.12 9.35 -5.42
CA PHE A 178 14.28 9.10 -4.57
C PHE A 178 15.47 8.73 -5.45
N ALA A 179 16.64 9.33 -5.20
CA ALA A 179 17.85 9.14 -6.00
C ALA A 179 17.63 9.31 -7.53
N GLY A 180 16.78 10.27 -7.91
CA GLY A 180 16.45 10.54 -9.32
C GLY A 180 15.40 9.61 -9.94
N GLN A 181 14.94 8.58 -9.24
CA GLN A 181 13.99 7.60 -9.76
C GLN A 181 12.60 7.79 -9.16
N THR A 182 11.55 7.70 -9.99
CA THR A 182 10.17 7.57 -9.53
C THR A 182 9.94 6.16 -9.02
N GLN A 183 9.40 6.03 -7.80
CA GLN A 183 9.18 4.76 -7.11
C GLN A 183 7.75 4.69 -6.57
N LEU A 184 7.11 3.52 -6.73
CA LEU A 184 6.01 3.11 -5.87
C LEU A 184 6.59 2.58 -4.57
N VAL A 185 6.13 3.12 -3.46
CA VAL A 185 6.45 2.64 -2.10
C VAL A 185 5.18 2.03 -1.52
N ASN A 186 5.25 0.77 -1.11
CA ASN A 186 4.13 0.06 -0.54
C ASN A 186 4.51 -0.50 0.84
N PHE A 187 3.83 0.00 1.88
CA PHE A 187 3.94 -0.48 3.26
C PHE A 187 2.82 -1.46 3.53
N ILE A 188 3.14 -2.61 4.06
CA ILE A 188 2.21 -3.62 4.54
C ILE A 188 2.56 -3.94 5.98
N LEU A 189 1.68 -3.54 6.90
CA LEU A 189 1.75 -3.91 8.29
C LEU A 189 0.64 -4.94 8.53
N SER A 190 0.98 -6.12 8.99
CA SER A 190 0.05 -7.24 8.97
C SER A 190 0.22 -8.19 10.15
N GLY A 191 -0.83 -8.95 10.39
CA GLY A 191 -0.85 -10.06 11.34
C GLY A 191 -2.00 -10.99 11.00
N ARG A 192 -1.96 -12.23 11.49
CA ARG A 192 -3.12 -13.12 11.41
C ARG A 192 -4.18 -12.66 12.41
N GLY A 193 -5.44 -12.69 12.02
CA GLY A 193 -6.64 -12.56 12.84
C GLY A 193 -6.47 -11.78 14.15
N ASP A 194 -6.41 -12.48 15.25
CA ASP A 194 -6.31 -11.87 16.57
C ASP A 194 -4.95 -11.22 16.84
N ASN A 195 -3.86 -11.70 16.21
CA ASN A 195 -2.54 -11.07 16.33
C ASN A 195 -2.52 -9.66 15.74
N PHE A 196 -3.22 -9.40 14.63
CA PHE A 196 -3.35 -8.04 14.13
C PHE A 196 -4.00 -7.13 15.18
N THR A 197 -5.08 -7.58 15.81
CA THR A 197 -5.77 -6.79 16.83
C THR A 197 -4.89 -6.55 18.06
N LYS A 198 -4.15 -7.57 18.50
CA LYS A 198 -3.19 -7.48 19.60
C LYS A 198 -2.10 -6.45 19.34
N HIS A 199 -1.59 -6.39 18.10
CA HIS A 199 -0.48 -5.52 17.69
C HIS A 199 -0.94 -4.22 17.01
N GLN A 200 -2.23 -3.94 16.94
CA GLN A 200 -2.75 -2.80 16.17
C GLN A 200 -2.08 -1.49 16.53
N ASP A 201 -1.91 -1.18 17.81
CA ASP A 201 -1.25 0.05 18.24
C ASP A 201 0.24 0.10 17.83
N GLU A 202 0.95 -1.03 17.90
CA GLU A 202 2.33 -1.14 17.41
C GLU A 202 2.41 -0.90 15.89
N LEU A 203 1.51 -1.50 15.12
CA LEU A 203 1.48 -1.36 13.66
C LEU A 203 1.25 0.09 13.24
N TYR A 204 0.28 0.78 13.84
CA TYR A 204 0.07 2.21 13.60
C TYR A 204 1.24 3.07 14.07
N ALA A 205 1.80 2.77 15.24
CA ALA A 205 2.96 3.48 15.76
C ALA A 205 4.18 3.36 14.83
N ILE A 206 4.46 2.17 14.30
CA ILE A 206 5.49 1.94 13.29
C ILE A 206 5.22 2.79 12.05
N LEU A 207 3.99 2.74 11.50
CA LEU A 207 3.61 3.53 10.32
C LEU A 207 3.83 5.02 10.56
N PHE A 208 3.35 5.54 11.68
CA PHE A 208 3.43 6.97 12.02
C PHE A 208 4.85 7.44 12.37
N SER A 209 5.73 6.51 12.75
CA SER A 209 7.15 6.82 12.99
C SER A 209 7.98 6.94 11.73
N THR A 210 7.41 6.66 10.56
CA THR A 210 8.10 6.66 9.26
C THR A 210 8.73 8.02 8.96
N LYS A 211 10.01 8.00 8.56
CA LYS A 211 10.75 9.13 8.03
C LYS A 211 11.25 8.81 6.63
N LEU A 212 11.09 9.75 5.71
CA LEU A 212 11.41 9.59 4.30
C LEU A 212 12.43 10.64 3.88
N VAL A 213 13.64 10.23 3.47
CA VAL A 213 14.59 11.12 2.81
C VAL A 213 14.03 11.47 1.43
N ARG A 214 14.12 12.75 1.07
CA ARG A 214 13.65 13.32 -0.21
C ARG A 214 14.81 13.51 -1.16
#